data_d1f568ec113b2bd6385a7ee5093c13e7
#
_entry.id   d1f568ec113b2bd6385a7ee5093c13e7
#
_cell.length_a   1.000
_cell.length_b   1.000
_cell.length_c   1.000
_cell.angle_alpha   90.00
_cell.angle_beta   90.00
_cell.angle_gamma   90.00
#
_symmetry.space_group_name_H-M   'P 1'
#
loop_
_entity.id
_entity.type
_entity.pdbx_description
1 polymer ?
#
loop_
_entity_poly.entity_id
_entity_poly.type
_entity_poly.pdbx_seq_one_letter_code
_entity_poly.pdbx_strand_id
1 'polypeptide(L)'
;MFSRRDGIRLVGAAGALAITGAETRAAEAPTVKTPVNFKVPAGACDCHVHVFPDPARFPFWSGRGYTPPVATANDLLALQRALHLDRVVIVTPSVYGTDNAATLDGMRQLGPKRARGVAVIGPATTKAQIDAMDKAGIRGIRVNLESNGVTDPAAAAAE
;
A
#
# COMPACT_ATOMS: atom_id res chain seq x y z
N MET A 1 -53.88 -12.21 52.79
CA MET A 1 -54.90 -13.11 52.27
C MET A 1 -54.83 -13.07 50.75
N PHE A 2 -54.69 -14.15 50.13
CA PHE A 2 -54.39 -14.45 48.68
C PHE A 2 -52.93 -14.40 48.26
N SER A 3 -52.34 -15.60 48.38
CA SER A 3 -51.17 -16.06 47.66
C SER A 3 -51.55 -16.41 46.23
N ARG A 4 -50.76 -15.96 45.25
CA ARG A 4 -50.67 -16.67 43.96
C ARG A 4 -49.23 -16.62 43.46
N ARG A 5 -48.59 -17.76 43.59
CA ARG A 5 -47.42 -18.14 42.85
C ARG A 5 -47.91 -18.56 41.45
N ASP A 6 -47.65 -17.81 40.41
CA ASP A 6 -47.79 -18.25 39.03
C ASP A 6 -46.42 -18.21 38.36
N GLY A 7 -45.94 -19.39 38.07
CA GLY A 7 -44.66 -19.59 37.42
C GLY A 7 -44.69 -19.20 35.97
N ILE A 8 -43.80 -18.30 35.57
CA ILE A 8 -43.52 -18.01 34.18
C ILE A 8 -42.49 -19.02 33.69
N ARG A 9 -42.91 -19.95 32.82
CA ARG A 9 -42.04 -20.83 32.08
C ARG A 9 -41.39 -19.98 30.99
N LEU A 10 -40.08 -19.67 31.16
CA LEU A 10 -39.26 -19.16 30.02
C LEU A 10 -39.01 -20.30 29.05
N VAL A 11 -39.60 -20.23 27.88
CA VAL A 11 -39.23 -21.05 26.75
C VAL A 11 -38.01 -20.37 26.14
N GLY A 12 -36.83 -20.92 26.37
CA GLY A 12 -35.59 -20.50 25.73
C GLY A 12 -35.57 -20.93 24.25
N ALA A 13 -35.84 -20.01 23.35
CA ALA A 13 -35.54 -20.17 21.95
C ALA A 13 -34.07 -19.81 21.75
N ALA A 14 -33.20 -20.82 21.65
CA ALA A 14 -31.82 -20.64 21.20
C ALA A 14 -31.82 -20.29 19.70
N GLY A 15 -31.89 -19.01 19.41
CA GLY A 15 -31.63 -18.50 18.06
C GLY A 15 -30.15 -18.60 17.76
N ALA A 16 -29.73 -19.60 16.97
CA ALA A 16 -28.40 -19.60 16.38
C ALA A 16 -28.31 -18.43 15.39
N LEU A 17 -27.63 -17.35 15.79
CA LEU A 17 -27.18 -16.32 14.84
C LEU A 17 -26.13 -16.99 13.94
N ALA A 18 -26.52 -17.38 12.73
CA ALA A 18 -25.58 -17.67 11.67
C ALA A 18 -24.87 -16.34 11.33
N ILE A 19 -23.65 -16.16 11.84
CA ILE A 19 -22.74 -15.13 11.36
C ILE A 19 -22.35 -15.58 9.95
N THR A 20 -23.10 -15.12 8.95
CA THR A 20 -22.67 -15.19 7.56
C THR A 20 -21.43 -14.32 7.48
N GLY A 21 -20.25 -14.95 7.48
CA GLY A 21 -19.00 -14.27 7.20
C GLY A 21 -19.15 -13.62 5.82
N ALA A 22 -19.36 -12.31 5.81
CA ALA A 22 -19.18 -11.54 4.60
C ALA A 22 -17.70 -11.69 4.23
N GLU A 23 -17.41 -12.56 3.26
CA GLU A 23 -16.12 -12.57 2.61
C GLU A 23 -15.91 -11.15 2.08
N THR A 24 -15.07 -10.38 2.76
CA THR A 24 -14.62 -9.09 2.24
C THR A 24 -13.82 -9.39 1.00
N ARG A 25 -14.50 -9.39 -0.14
CA ARG A 25 -13.87 -9.50 -1.45
C ARG A 25 -12.78 -8.45 -1.48
N ALA A 26 -11.52 -8.88 -1.56
CA ALA A 26 -10.39 -7.97 -1.69
C ALA A 26 -10.70 -6.99 -2.83
N ALA A 27 -10.59 -5.70 -2.55
CA ALA A 27 -10.82 -4.69 -3.57
C ALA A 27 -9.86 -4.95 -4.73
N GLU A 28 -10.39 -5.02 -5.93
CA GLU A 28 -9.61 -5.26 -7.13
C GLU A 28 -8.74 -4.02 -7.42
N ALA A 29 -7.52 -4.24 -7.94
CA ALA A 29 -6.65 -3.13 -8.32
C ALA A 29 -7.36 -2.24 -9.36
N PRO A 30 -7.24 -0.90 -9.27
CA PRO A 30 -7.92 0.01 -10.18
C PRO A 30 -7.47 -0.22 -11.62
N THR A 31 -8.44 -0.33 -12.52
CA THR A 31 -8.21 -0.49 -13.97
C THR A 31 -8.66 0.74 -14.73
N VAL A 32 -7.95 1.09 -15.80
CA VAL A 32 -8.37 2.18 -16.69
C VAL A 32 -9.61 1.73 -17.49
N LYS A 33 -10.72 2.43 -17.29
CA LYS A 33 -11.99 2.16 -17.98
C LYS A 33 -12.20 3.06 -19.20
N THR A 34 -11.50 4.20 -19.25
CA THR A 34 -11.64 5.19 -20.32
C THR A 34 -10.34 5.29 -21.11
N PRO A 35 -10.36 5.13 -22.43
CA PRO A 35 -9.19 5.29 -23.27
C PRO A 35 -8.62 6.71 -23.20
N VAL A 36 -7.30 6.83 -23.29
CA VAL A 36 -6.64 8.12 -23.47
C VAL A 36 -6.93 8.64 -24.88
N ASN A 37 -7.53 9.82 -24.98
CA ASN A 37 -8.01 10.43 -26.25
C ASN A 37 -7.08 11.55 -26.76
N PHE A 38 -5.87 11.62 -26.27
CA PHE A 38 -4.84 12.59 -26.69
C PHE A 38 -3.49 11.87 -26.85
N LYS A 39 -2.55 12.50 -27.58
CA LYS A 39 -1.22 11.97 -27.77
C LYS A 39 -0.38 12.17 -26.51
N VAL A 40 -0.03 11.08 -25.85
CA VAL A 40 0.91 11.09 -24.74
C VAL A 40 2.35 11.21 -25.31
N PRO A 41 3.16 12.14 -24.82
CA PRO A 41 4.54 12.30 -25.29
C PRO A 41 5.39 11.04 -25.02
N ALA A 42 6.30 10.72 -25.94
CA ALA A 42 7.28 9.66 -25.71
C ALA A 42 8.12 9.97 -24.45
N GLY A 43 8.39 8.95 -23.65
CA GLY A 43 9.11 9.09 -22.39
C GLY A 43 8.27 9.68 -21.25
N ALA A 44 6.95 9.79 -21.38
CA ALA A 44 6.08 10.22 -20.29
C ALA A 44 6.27 9.33 -19.06
N CYS A 45 6.26 9.94 -17.88
CA CYS A 45 6.56 9.29 -16.62
C CYS A 45 5.45 9.56 -15.60
N ASP A 46 4.92 8.50 -15.00
CA ASP A 46 4.19 8.64 -13.74
C ASP A 46 5.21 8.78 -12.61
N CYS A 47 5.20 9.92 -11.95
CA CYS A 47 6.23 10.29 -10.97
C CYS A 47 5.88 9.90 -9.53
N HIS A 48 4.71 9.31 -9.26
CA HIS A 48 4.33 8.91 -7.90
C HIS A 48 3.28 7.81 -7.90
N VAL A 49 3.71 6.57 -7.83
CA VAL A 49 2.82 5.40 -7.68
C VAL A 49 3.30 4.49 -6.56
N HIS A 50 2.43 3.59 -6.15
CA HIS A 50 2.72 2.54 -5.18
C HIS A 50 2.48 1.16 -5.78
N VAL A 51 3.17 0.15 -5.24
CA VAL A 51 2.87 -1.26 -5.46
C VAL A 51 2.58 -1.93 -4.12
N PHE A 52 1.64 -2.86 -4.14
CA PHE A 52 1.21 -3.64 -2.98
C PHE A 52 1.19 -5.11 -3.38
N PRO A 53 2.37 -5.77 -3.45
CA PRO A 53 2.44 -7.18 -3.78
C PRO A 53 1.88 -8.06 -2.66
N ASP A 54 1.92 -9.38 -2.85
CA ASP A 54 1.41 -10.35 -1.89
C ASP A 54 1.95 -10.10 -0.47
N PRO A 55 1.09 -9.82 0.51
CA PRO A 55 1.49 -9.53 1.88
C PRO A 55 2.12 -10.75 2.61
N ALA A 56 1.96 -11.97 2.09
CA ALA A 56 2.67 -13.13 2.62
C ALA A 56 4.18 -13.06 2.33
N ARG A 57 4.59 -12.38 1.24
CA ARG A 57 5.99 -12.16 0.87
C ARG A 57 6.51 -10.80 1.33
N PHE A 58 5.65 -9.81 1.38
CA PHE A 58 5.95 -8.43 1.75
C PHE A 58 4.96 -7.96 2.82
N PRO A 59 5.19 -8.33 4.08
CA PRO A 59 4.25 -8.03 5.16
C PRO A 59 4.16 -6.53 5.39
N PHE A 60 2.94 -6.06 5.65
CA PHE A 60 2.73 -4.68 6.02
C PHE A 60 3.25 -4.40 7.44
N TRP A 61 3.73 -3.21 7.65
CA TRP A 61 4.11 -2.72 8.97
C TRP A 61 2.91 -2.73 9.94
N SER A 62 3.15 -3.17 11.18
CA SER A 62 2.09 -3.29 12.20
C SER A 62 1.47 -1.94 12.60
N GLY A 63 2.24 -0.84 12.50
CA GLY A 63 1.79 0.51 12.83
C GLY A 63 1.09 1.26 11.69
N ARG A 64 0.74 0.58 10.59
CA ARG A 64 0.05 1.20 9.45
C ARG A 64 -1.35 1.72 9.81
N GLY A 65 -1.73 2.86 9.23
CA GLY A 65 -3.06 3.44 9.40
C GLY A 65 -4.14 2.85 8.48
N TYR A 66 -3.77 2.05 7.46
CA TYR A 66 -4.70 1.42 6.51
C TYR A 66 -4.10 0.15 5.93
N THR A 67 -4.95 -0.69 5.32
CA THR A 67 -4.51 -1.89 4.60
C THR A 67 -5.00 -1.79 3.15
N PRO A 68 -4.09 -1.60 2.18
CA PRO A 68 -4.47 -1.50 0.78
C PRO A 68 -4.81 -2.88 0.19
N PRO A 69 -5.59 -2.93 -0.92
CA PRO A 69 -5.72 -4.12 -1.73
C PRO A 69 -4.39 -4.47 -2.39
N VAL A 70 -4.25 -5.73 -2.82
CA VAL A 70 -3.10 -6.15 -3.63
C VAL A 70 -3.11 -5.41 -4.97
N ALA A 71 -1.97 -4.82 -5.32
CA ALA A 71 -1.72 -4.13 -6.59
C ALA A 71 -0.26 -4.37 -6.98
N THR A 72 -0.04 -5.31 -7.89
CA THR A 72 1.29 -5.83 -8.23
C THR A 72 2.02 -4.94 -9.26
N ALA A 73 3.30 -5.23 -9.49
CA ALA A 73 4.05 -4.60 -10.59
C ALA A 73 3.44 -4.92 -11.97
N ASN A 74 2.78 -6.08 -12.14
CA ASN A 74 2.09 -6.44 -13.37
C ASN A 74 0.83 -5.60 -13.57
N ASP A 75 0.07 -5.33 -12.51
CA ASP A 75 -1.10 -4.45 -12.57
C ASP A 75 -0.67 -3.02 -12.92
N LEU A 76 0.43 -2.54 -12.32
CA LEU A 76 1.01 -1.25 -12.65
C LEU A 76 1.47 -1.20 -14.12
N LEU A 77 2.10 -2.25 -14.64
CA LEU A 77 2.50 -2.32 -16.04
C LEU A 77 1.29 -2.29 -16.99
N ALA A 78 0.20 -2.97 -16.64
CA ALA A 78 -1.05 -2.93 -17.40
C ALA A 78 -1.65 -1.51 -17.41
N LEU A 79 -1.67 -0.84 -16.25
CA LEU A 79 -2.11 0.56 -16.13
C LEU A 79 -1.24 1.50 -16.98
N GLN A 80 0.08 1.38 -16.90
CA GLN A 80 1.00 2.20 -17.71
C GLN A 80 0.77 2.04 -19.21
N ARG A 81 0.55 0.79 -19.67
CA ARG A 81 0.24 0.52 -21.09
C ARG A 81 -1.07 1.18 -21.52
N ALA A 82 -2.11 1.09 -20.69
CA ALA A 82 -3.40 1.70 -20.97
C ALA A 82 -3.35 3.23 -21.00
N LEU A 83 -2.42 3.83 -20.23
CA LEU A 83 -2.20 5.29 -20.18
C LEU A 83 -1.09 5.76 -21.13
N HIS A 84 -0.49 4.88 -21.90
CA HIS A 84 0.65 5.16 -22.80
C HIS A 84 1.87 5.79 -22.09
N LEU A 85 2.15 5.33 -20.83
CA LEU A 85 3.28 5.81 -20.06
C LEU A 85 4.48 4.89 -20.20
N ASP A 86 5.66 5.47 -20.46
CA ASP A 86 6.88 4.72 -20.67
C ASP A 86 7.65 4.46 -19.37
N ARG A 87 7.54 5.38 -18.41
CA ARG A 87 8.35 5.38 -17.19
C ARG A 87 7.52 5.56 -15.95
N VAL A 88 8.10 5.17 -14.80
CA VAL A 88 7.44 5.27 -13.50
C VAL A 88 8.44 5.51 -12.38
N VAL A 89 8.01 6.26 -11.36
CA VAL A 89 8.70 6.34 -10.07
C VAL A 89 7.82 5.66 -9.02
N ILE A 90 8.29 4.51 -8.52
CA ILE A 90 7.61 3.78 -7.45
C ILE A 90 8.06 4.37 -6.12
N VAL A 91 7.13 4.90 -5.36
CA VAL A 91 7.37 5.48 -4.03
C VAL A 91 6.99 4.45 -2.97
N THR A 92 7.84 4.21 -1.99
CA THR A 92 7.50 3.31 -0.86
C THR A 92 6.33 3.89 -0.08
N PRO A 93 5.19 3.18 0.00
CA PRO A 93 4.03 3.66 0.75
C PRO A 93 4.21 3.49 2.26
N SER A 94 3.55 4.35 3.05
CA SER A 94 3.66 4.37 4.51
C SER A 94 3.29 3.05 5.20
N VAL A 95 2.48 2.21 4.56
CA VAL A 95 2.09 0.89 5.08
C VAL A 95 3.24 -0.11 5.25
N TYR A 96 4.41 0.17 4.68
CA TYR A 96 5.62 -0.63 4.87
C TYR A 96 6.61 0.01 5.86
N GLY A 97 6.30 1.17 6.43
CA GLY A 97 7.24 1.89 7.31
C GLY A 97 8.55 2.19 6.56
N THR A 98 9.68 1.73 7.09
CA THR A 98 11.01 1.86 6.47
C THR A 98 11.44 0.64 5.66
N ASP A 99 10.57 -0.36 5.47
CA ASP A 99 10.86 -1.51 4.62
C ASP A 99 10.58 -1.17 3.15
N ASN A 100 11.63 -1.14 2.34
CA ASN A 100 11.58 -0.81 0.93
C ASN A 100 11.51 -2.05 0.01
N ALA A 101 11.41 -3.26 0.56
CA ALA A 101 11.52 -4.51 -0.19
C ALA A 101 10.46 -4.62 -1.32
N ALA A 102 9.21 -4.25 -1.04
CA ALA A 102 8.13 -4.27 -2.03
C ALA A 102 8.41 -3.30 -3.20
N THR A 103 8.89 -2.09 -2.89
CA THR A 103 9.28 -1.08 -3.90
C THR A 103 10.44 -1.58 -4.77
N LEU A 104 11.50 -2.10 -4.15
CA LEU A 104 12.67 -2.63 -4.86
C LEU A 104 12.31 -3.83 -5.75
N ASP A 105 11.44 -4.72 -5.28
CA ASP A 105 10.95 -5.86 -6.08
C ASP A 105 10.12 -5.38 -7.28
N GLY A 106 9.23 -4.41 -7.09
CA GLY A 106 8.46 -3.79 -8.18
C GLY A 106 9.37 -3.15 -9.23
N MET A 107 10.39 -2.39 -8.80
CA MET A 107 11.38 -1.80 -9.71
C MET A 107 12.15 -2.87 -10.49
N ARG A 108 12.57 -3.96 -9.82
CA ARG A 108 13.26 -5.08 -10.44
C ARG A 108 12.40 -5.74 -11.52
N GLN A 109 11.12 -5.97 -11.26
CA GLN A 109 10.18 -6.58 -12.21
C GLN A 109 9.95 -5.70 -13.44
N LEU A 110 9.82 -4.39 -13.27
CA LEU A 110 9.62 -3.44 -14.39
C LEU A 110 10.91 -3.14 -15.16
N GLY A 111 12.04 -3.32 -14.51
CA GLY A 111 13.37 -3.13 -15.08
C GLY A 111 13.89 -1.68 -15.06
N PRO A 112 15.23 -1.52 -15.12
CA PRO A 112 15.89 -0.23 -14.86
C PRO A 112 15.68 0.82 -15.96
N LYS A 113 15.22 0.43 -17.15
CA LYS A 113 14.87 1.40 -18.22
C LYS A 113 13.53 2.08 -17.94
N ARG A 114 12.62 1.39 -17.25
CA ARG A 114 11.25 1.84 -17.00
C ARG A 114 11.07 2.44 -15.61
N ALA A 115 11.66 1.85 -14.56
CA ALA A 115 11.38 2.18 -13.18
C ALA A 115 12.56 2.83 -12.44
N ARG A 116 12.22 3.79 -11.58
CA ARG A 116 13.05 4.30 -10.49
C ARG A 116 12.21 4.27 -9.22
N GLY A 117 12.85 4.49 -8.06
CA GLY A 117 12.13 4.49 -6.81
C GLY A 117 12.49 5.62 -5.88
N VAL A 118 11.60 5.84 -4.92
CA VAL A 118 11.78 6.69 -3.75
C VAL A 118 11.60 5.82 -2.52
N ALA A 119 12.61 5.77 -1.67
CA ALA A 119 12.64 4.96 -0.46
C ALA A 119 12.17 5.75 0.76
N VAL A 120 11.76 5.05 1.80
CA VAL A 120 11.63 5.58 3.16
C VAL A 120 12.84 5.10 3.94
N ILE A 121 13.54 6.01 4.62
CA ILE A 121 14.65 5.70 5.51
C ILE A 121 14.30 6.09 6.94
N GLY A 122 15.03 5.58 7.90
CA GLY A 122 14.91 5.94 9.31
C GLY A 122 16.28 6.00 9.98
N PRO A 123 16.34 6.36 11.27
CA PRO A 123 17.60 6.55 12.00
C PRO A 123 18.53 5.33 12.01
N ALA A 124 17.97 4.12 11.86
CA ALA A 124 18.74 2.87 11.79
C ALA A 124 19.26 2.54 10.38
N THR A 125 18.93 3.33 9.36
CA THR A 125 19.34 3.05 7.98
C THR A 125 20.83 3.32 7.81
N THR A 126 21.57 2.29 7.47
CA THR A 126 23.02 2.38 7.32
C THR A 126 23.42 2.94 5.96
N LYS A 127 24.65 3.51 5.88
CA LYS A 127 25.22 3.95 4.59
C LYS A 127 25.26 2.81 3.57
N ALA A 128 25.58 1.59 3.99
CA ALA A 128 25.63 0.42 3.09
C ALA A 128 24.24 0.10 2.48
N GLN A 129 23.17 0.26 3.25
CA GLN A 129 21.80 0.12 2.73
C GLN A 129 21.44 1.23 1.75
N ILE A 130 21.85 2.47 2.02
CA ILE A 130 21.64 3.60 1.10
C ILE A 130 22.38 3.35 -0.21
N ASP A 131 23.66 2.94 -0.16
CA ASP A 131 24.45 2.62 -1.35
C ASP A 131 23.85 1.46 -2.16
N ALA A 132 23.29 0.44 -1.50
CA ALA A 132 22.60 -0.67 -2.15
C ALA A 132 21.30 -0.21 -2.84
N MET A 133 20.52 0.64 -2.20
CA MET A 133 19.31 1.22 -2.77
C MET A 133 19.61 2.12 -3.97
N ASP A 134 20.68 2.93 -3.92
CA ASP A 134 21.11 3.75 -5.05
C ASP A 134 21.50 2.87 -6.25
N LYS A 135 22.30 1.82 -6.04
CA LYS A 135 22.66 0.84 -7.07
C LYS A 135 21.43 0.15 -7.67
N ALA A 136 20.40 -0.08 -6.88
CA ALA A 136 19.13 -0.66 -7.32
C ALA A 136 18.24 0.33 -8.09
N GLY A 137 18.56 1.64 -8.08
CA GLY A 137 17.84 2.66 -8.83
C GLY A 137 16.90 3.53 -7.99
N ILE A 138 17.01 3.51 -6.66
CA ILE A 138 16.38 4.53 -5.80
C ILE A 138 17.05 5.87 -6.11
N ARG A 139 16.24 6.94 -6.22
CA ARG A 139 16.72 8.29 -6.60
C ARG A 139 16.15 9.39 -5.72
N GLY A 140 15.48 9.02 -4.63
CA GLY A 140 14.95 9.97 -3.67
C GLY A 140 14.53 9.31 -2.39
N ILE A 141 14.26 10.14 -1.40
CA ILE A 141 13.80 9.74 -0.07
C ILE A 141 12.44 10.39 0.16
N ARG A 142 11.50 9.63 0.74
CA ARG A 142 10.22 10.11 1.23
C ARG A 142 10.26 10.27 2.73
N VAL A 143 9.85 11.42 3.23
CA VAL A 143 9.59 11.68 4.65
C VAL A 143 8.08 11.66 4.87
N ASN A 144 7.59 10.82 5.79
CA ASN A 144 6.16 10.66 6.09
C ASN A 144 5.76 11.51 7.31
N LEU A 145 5.71 12.82 7.17
CA LEU A 145 5.41 13.74 8.27
C LEU A 145 4.03 13.50 8.88
N GLU A 146 3.00 13.41 8.05
CA GLU A 146 1.62 13.22 8.49
C GLU A 146 1.44 11.88 9.22
N SER A 147 2.02 10.79 8.69
CA SER A 147 1.92 9.46 9.31
C SER A 147 2.63 9.38 10.66
N ASN A 148 3.63 10.23 10.90
CA ASN A 148 4.39 10.28 12.14
C ASN A 148 3.86 11.36 13.09
N GLY A 149 2.78 12.06 12.73
CA GLY A 149 2.22 13.15 13.52
C GLY A 149 3.11 14.41 13.59
N VAL A 150 4.12 14.50 12.72
CA VAL A 150 5.03 15.64 12.65
C VAL A 150 4.37 16.73 11.81
N THR A 151 3.98 17.82 12.45
CA THR A 151 3.37 18.99 11.80
C THR A 151 4.36 20.14 11.57
N ASP A 152 5.53 20.06 12.22
CA ASP A 152 6.59 21.07 12.09
C ASP A 152 7.62 20.62 11.05
N PRO A 153 7.79 21.37 9.94
CA PRO A 153 8.81 21.06 8.93
C PRO A 153 10.25 21.09 9.47
N ALA A 154 10.53 21.88 10.52
CA ALA A 154 11.85 21.95 11.13
C ALA A 154 12.21 20.64 11.88
N ALA A 155 11.22 19.98 12.48
CA ALA A 155 11.42 18.66 13.10
C ALA A 155 11.73 17.58 12.06
N ALA A 156 11.19 17.71 10.85
CA ALA A 156 11.46 16.77 9.76
C ALA A 156 12.89 16.89 9.18
N ALA A 157 13.49 18.06 9.30
CA ALA A 157 14.87 18.29 8.83
C ALA A 157 15.92 17.69 9.78
N ALA A 158 15.51 17.27 10.97
CA ALA A 158 16.38 16.66 11.99
C ALA A 158 16.38 15.12 11.96
N GLU A 159 15.50 14.50 11.17
CA GLU A 159 15.47 13.06 10.92
C GLU A 159 16.40 12.68 9.74
#